data_3aec506b5bcb300b828aef2b7e392cef
#
_entry.id   3aec506b5bcb300b828aef2b7e392cef
#
_cell.length_a   1.000
_cell.length_b   1.000
_cell.length_c   1.000
_cell.angle_alpha   90.00
_cell.angle_beta   90.00
_cell.angle_gamma   90.00
#
_symmetry.space_group_name_H-M   'P 1'
#
loop_
_entity.id
_entity.type
_entity.pdbx_description
1 polymer ?
#
loop_
_entity_poly.entity_id
_entity_poly.type
_entity_poly.pdbx_seq_one_letter_code
_entity_poly.pdbx_strand_id
1 'polypeptide(L)'
;MAAKKQEVKKMTKAEQMMAALSGVNHELTKVNGVEPLEVYVKATNYEQYIAKITELERLSKVHGDKYNDERGLALELYDEDGNCYFNPESDEDMEYMKTKIPFPLRLRLAAAVGSVNSWGNIPKNSEATEQK
;
A
#
# COMPACT_ATOMS: atom_id res chain seq x y z
N MET A 1 5.02 29.47 37.48
CA MET A 1 4.38 28.98 37.00
C MET A 1 3.97 27.63 37.03
N ALA A 2 3.80 27.09 38.14
CA ALA A 2 3.26 25.78 38.30
C ALA A 2 1.99 25.62 37.54
N ALA A 3 1.28 26.63 37.42
CA ALA A 3 0.04 26.49 36.72
C ALA A 3 0.21 26.05 35.33
N LYS A 4 1.28 26.34 34.73
CA LYS A 4 1.39 25.95 33.42
C LYS A 4 1.46 24.53 33.30
N LYS A 5 2.01 23.82 34.18
CA LYS A 5 2.05 22.44 34.06
C LYS A 5 0.75 21.86 34.12
N GLN A 6 -0.10 22.40 34.84
CA GLN A 6 -1.34 21.79 34.95
C GLN A 6 -2.12 21.97 33.73
N GLU A 7 -1.73 22.84 32.87
CA GLU A 7 -2.52 23.00 31.73
C GLU A 7 -2.20 21.99 30.72
N VAL A 8 -1.27 21.13 30.93
CA VAL A 8 -0.99 20.09 29.97
C VAL A 8 -2.10 19.12 30.09
N LYS A 9 -3.04 19.11 29.20
CA LYS A 9 -4.13 18.23 29.30
C LYS A 9 -3.86 16.86 28.92
N LYS A 10 -4.58 15.93 29.43
CA LYS A 10 -4.43 14.58 29.04
C LYS A 10 -5.07 14.46 27.72
N MET A 11 -4.50 13.75 26.80
CA MET A 11 -5.09 13.53 25.51
C MET A 11 -6.22 12.55 25.59
N THR A 12 -7.26 12.77 24.83
CA THR A 12 -8.34 11.81 24.72
C THR A 12 -7.80 10.59 23.97
N LYS A 13 -8.55 9.51 23.96
CA LYS A 13 -8.12 8.33 23.22
C LYS A 13 -7.99 8.64 21.74
N ALA A 14 -8.90 9.44 21.19
CA ALA A 14 -8.80 9.82 19.79
C ALA A 14 -7.54 10.61 19.51
N GLU A 15 -7.18 11.53 20.40
CA GLU A 15 -5.98 12.31 20.22
C GLU A 15 -4.74 11.44 20.31
N GLN A 16 -4.76 10.45 21.19
CA GLN A 16 -3.65 9.54 21.30
C GLN A 16 -3.47 8.76 20.01
N MET A 17 -4.57 8.30 19.42
CA MET A 17 -4.48 7.58 18.17
C MET A 17 -3.98 8.47 17.05
N MET A 18 -4.47 9.71 16.98
CA MET A 18 -4.02 10.62 15.96
C MET A 18 -2.52 10.87 16.07
N ALA A 19 -2.05 11.01 17.30
CA ALA A 19 -0.62 11.23 17.52
C ALA A 19 0.18 10.01 17.09
N ALA A 20 -0.31 8.81 17.41
CA ALA A 20 0.39 7.59 17.04
C ALA A 20 0.43 7.41 15.53
N LEU A 21 -0.58 7.90 14.82
CA LEU A 21 -0.63 7.73 13.38
C LEU A 21 0.03 8.85 12.61
N SER A 22 0.45 9.91 13.28
CA SER A 22 1.00 11.05 12.56
C SER A 22 2.26 10.72 11.79
N GLY A 23 2.98 9.67 12.16
CA GLY A 23 4.19 9.30 11.45
C GLY A 23 4.00 8.27 10.37
N VAL A 24 2.75 7.84 10.14
CA VAL A 24 2.52 6.83 9.11
C VAL A 24 2.71 7.44 7.73
N ASN A 25 3.49 6.78 6.90
CA ASN A 25 3.79 7.28 5.58
C ASN A 25 2.90 6.60 4.57
N HIS A 26 2.02 7.37 3.94
CA HIS A 26 1.13 6.86 2.91
C HIS A 26 1.68 7.14 1.49
N GLU A 27 2.93 7.56 1.43
CA GLU A 27 3.55 7.84 0.15
C GLU A 27 4.08 6.56 -0.47
N LEU A 28 4.55 6.65 -1.70
CA LEU A 28 5.09 5.50 -2.39
C LEU A 28 6.33 4.98 -1.67
N THR A 29 6.40 3.67 -1.51
CA THR A 29 7.52 3.00 -0.88
C THR A 29 8.12 2.03 -1.89
N LYS A 30 9.41 2.14 -2.16
CA LYS A 30 10.05 1.30 -3.15
C LYS A 30 10.14 -0.13 -2.66
N VAL A 31 9.83 -1.08 -3.52
CA VAL A 31 9.95 -2.49 -3.19
C VAL A 31 11.42 -2.87 -3.28
N ASN A 32 11.94 -3.48 -2.22
CA ASN A 32 13.34 -3.91 -2.20
C ASN A 32 13.45 -5.34 -2.68
N GLY A 33 14.61 -5.69 -3.21
CA GLY A 33 14.85 -7.07 -3.62
C GLY A 33 14.36 -7.39 -5.01
N VAL A 34 13.99 -6.38 -5.78
CA VAL A 34 13.55 -6.58 -7.17
C VAL A 34 14.39 -5.76 -8.13
N GLU A 35 15.52 -5.23 -7.66
CA GLU A 35 16.38 -4.44 -8.52
C GLU A 35 16.74 -5.22 -9.77
N PRO A 36 16.88 -4.59 -10.91
CA PRO A 36 16.88 -3.15 -11.12
C PRO A 36 15.49 -2.56 -11.36
N LEU A 37 14.43 -3.32 -11.07
CA LEU A 37 13.10 -2.81 -11.30
C LEU A 37 12.74 -1.78 -10.25
N GLU A 38 12.02 -0.74 -10.67
CA GLU A 38 11.60 0.30 -9.74
C GLU A 38 10.11 0.23 -9.56
N VAL A 39 9.67 -0.59 -8.65
CA VAL A 39 8.27 -0.82 -8.37
C VAL A 39 7.99 -0.27 -6.98
N TYR A 40 6.86 0.37 -6.82
CA TYR A 40 6.49 1.01 -5.58
C TYR A 40 5.14 0.51 -5.09
N VAL A 41 4.95 0.51 -3.77
CA VAL A 41 3.69 0.16 -3.14
C VAL A 41 3.38 1.25 -2.13
N LYS A 42 2.18 1.29 -1.60
CA LYS A 42 1.91 2.25 -0.54
C LYS A 42 0.85 1.73 0.41
N ALA A 43 0.93 2.17 1.66
CA ALA A 43 -0.06 1.82 2.65
C ALA A 43 -1.36 2.54 2.32
N THR A 44 -2.48 1.90 2.58
CA THR A 44 -3.76 2.49 2.24
C THR A 44 -4.63 2.58 3.49
N ASN A 45 -5.52 3.54 3.52
CA ASN A 45 -6.50 3.62 4.58
C ASN A 45 -7.76 2.85 4.14
N TYR A 46 -8.78 2.82 5.00
CA TYR A 46 -9.97 2.04 4.71
C TYR A 46 -10.70 2.55 3.47
N GLU A 47 -10.79 3.86 3.31
CA GLU A 47 -11.47 4.43 2.16
C GLU A 47 -10.77 4.02 0.86
N GLN A 48 -9.45 4.06 0.85
CA GLN A 48 -8.69 3.66 -0.33
C GLN A 48 -8.82 2.16 -0.60
N TYR A 49 -8.91 1.37 0.47
CA TYR A 49 -9.07 -0.07 0.33
C TYR A 49 -10.42 -0.38 -0.33
N ILE A 50 -11.48 0.29 0.13
CA ILE A 50 -12.81 0.08 -0.44
C ILE A 50 -12.83 0.54 -1.90
N ALA A 51 -12.15 1.63 -2.22
CA ALA A 51 -12.09 2.10 -3.60
C ALA A 51 -11.43 1.06 -4.51
N LYS A 52 -10.38 0.38 -4.01
CA LYS A 52 -9.73 -0.64 -4.81
C LYS A 52 -10.60 -1.87 -5.01
N ILE A 53 -11.34 -2.27 -3.99
CA ILE A 53 -12.24 -3.40 -4.12
C ILE A 53 -13.35 -3.06 -5.12
N THR A 54 -13.87 -1.85 -5.06
CA THR A 54 -14.92 -1.41 -5.98
C THR A 54 -14.38 -1.39 -7.40
N GLU A 55 -13.14 -0.92 -7.58
CA GLU A 55 -12.54 -0.89 -8.90
C GLU A 55 -12.32 -2.31 -9.43
N LEU A 56 -11.90 -3.23 -8.57
CA LEU A 56 -11.68 -4.60 -9.00
C LEU A 56 -13.01 -5.24 -9.43
N GLU A 57 -14.11 -4.92 -8.71
CA GLU A 57 -15.41 -5.43 -9.10
C GLU A 57 -15.83 -4.87 -10.44
N ARG A 58 -15.56 -3.58 -10.69
CA ARG A 58 -15.88 -2.97 -11.96
C ARG A 58 -15.12 -3.66 -13.09
N LEU A 59 -13.81 -3.87 -12.86
CA LEU A 59 -12.97 -4.51 -13.87
C LEU A 59 -13.43 -5.93 -14.16
N SER A 60 -13.88 -6.66 -13.12
CA SER A 60 -14.36 -8.00 -13.31
C SER A 60 -15.63 -8.00 -14.15
N LYS A 61 -16.52 -7.02 -13.94
CA LYS A 61 -17.73 -6.97 -14.73
C LYS A 61 -17.46 -6.58 -16.17
N VAL A 62 -16.50 -5.72 -16.41
CA VAL A 62 -16.20 -5.27 -17.77
C VAL A 62 -15.37 -6.30 -18.52
N HIS A 63 -14.39 -6.90 -17.87
CA HIS A 63 -13.42 -7.75 -18.57
C HIS A 63 -13.54 -9.24 -18.24
N GLY A 64 -14.41 -9.62 -17.31
CA GLY A 64 -14.53 -11.02 -16.90
C GLY A 64 -13.57 -11.36 -15.78
N ASP A 65 -13.63 -12.58 -15.30
CA ASP A 65 -12.89 -13.01 -14.13
C ASP A 65 -11.54 -13.65 -14.39
N LYS A 66 -11.17 -13.81 -15.63
CA LYS A 66 -9.98 -14.57 -15.97
C LYS A 66 -8.72 -14.07 -15.29
N TYR A 67 -8.60 -12.76 -15.14
CA TYR A 67 -7.39 -12.19 -14.60
C TYR A 67 -7.64 -11.44 -13.28
N ASN A 68 -8.62 -11.89 -12.49
CA ASN A 68 -8.94 -11.17 -11.26
C ASN A 68 -7.75 -11.06 -10.32
N ASP A 69 -6.94 -12.11 -10.18
CA ASP A 69 -5.79 -12.05 -9.30
C ASP A 69 -4.77 -11.06 -9.82
N GLU A 70 -4.55 -11.06 -11.13
CA GLU A 70 -3.59 -10.16 -11.72
C GLU A 70 -4.06 -8.72 -11.63
N ARG A 71 -5.35 -8.47 -11.86
CA ARG A 71 -5.87 -7.12 -11.75
C ARG A 71 -5.79 -6.62 -10.31
N GLY A 72 -6.05 -7.49 -9.33
CA GLY A 72 -5.92 -7.11 -7.95
C GLY A 72 -4.50 -6.69 -7.60
N LEU A 73 -3.51 -7.43 -8.08
CA LEU A 73 -2.13 -7.08 -7.83
C LEU A 73 -1.75 -5.81 -8.59
N ALA A 74 -2.23 -5.67 -9.83
CA ALA A 74 -1.91 -4.48 -10.63
C ALA A 74 -2.41 -3.20 -9.99
N LEU A 75 -3.52 -3.26 -9.24
CA LEU A 75 -4.03 -2.09 -8.57
C LEU A 75 -3.16 -1.67 -7.38
N GLU A 76 -2.23 -2.53 -6.96
CA GLU A 76 -1.39 -2.25 -5.81
C GLU A 76 0.05 -1.90 -6.16
N LEU A 77 0.42 -1.98 -7.42
CA LEU A 77 1.80 -1.73 -7.81
C LEU A 77 1.89 -0.45 -8.62
N TYR A 78 2.85 0.39 -8.29
CA TYR A 78 2.98 1.70 -8.90
C TYR A 78 4.36 1.92 -9.47
N ASP A 79 4.48 2.83 -10.42
CA ASP A 79 5.77 3.29 -10.88
C ASP A 79 6.17 4.49 -10.02
N GLU A 80 7.33 5.09 -10.32
CA GLU A 80 7.84 6.16 -9.49
C GLU A 80 6.99 7.43 -9.57
N ASP A 81 6.13 7.55 -10.56
CA ASP A 81 5.26 8.69 -10.70
C ASP A 81 3.89 8.45 -10.05
N GLY A 82 3.67 7.30 -9.48
CA GLY A 82 2.42 6.99 -8.81
C GLY A 82 1.35 6.41 -9.69
N ASN A 83 1.71 6.07 -10.94
CA ASN A 83 0.74 5.45 -11.84
C ASN A 83 0.85 3.94 -11.71
N CYS A 84 -0.20 3.20 -12.07
CA CYS A 84 -0.14 1.74 -12.03
C CYS A 84 1.00 1.25 -12.90
N TYR A 85 1.80 0.34 -12.37
CA TYR A 85 2.94 -0.21 -13.08
C TYR A 85 2.46 -1.01 -14.29
N PHE A 86 1.40 -1.81 -14.10
CA PHE A 86 0.76 -2.52 -15.19
C PHE A 86 -0.66 -1.97 -15.29
N ASN A 87 -1.18 -1.87 -16.49
CA ASN A 87 -2.50 -1.30 -16.70
C ASN A 87 -3.57 -2.34 -16.40
N PRO A 88 -4.35 -2.19 -15.32
CA PRO A 88 -5.33 -3.20 -14.95
C PRO A 88 -6.48 -3.33 -15.95
N GLU A 89 -6.63 -2.37 -16.88
CA GLU A 89 -7.64 -2.48 -17.90
C GLU A 89 -7.15 -3.29 -19.10
N SER A 90 -5.85 -3.56 -19.20
CA SER A 90 -5.29 -4.18 -20.38
C SER A 90 -5.18 -5.68 -20.19
N ASP A 91 -5.91 -6.45 -20.99
CA ASP A 91 -5.80 -7.90 -20.94
C ASP A 91 -4.41 -8.34 -21.33
N GLU A 92 -3.73 -7.58 -22.20
CA GLU A 92 -2.39 -7.93 -22.58
C GLU A 92 -1.44 -7.82 -21.40
N ASP A 93 -1.57 -6.75 -20.60
CA ASP A 93 -0.73 -6.59 -19.42
C ASP A 93 -1.06 -7.68 -18.40
N MET A 94 -2.33 -8.05 -18.26
CA MET A 94 -2.72 -9.07 -17.30
C MET A 94 -2.18 -10.43 -17.74
N GLU A 95 -2.19 -10.70 -19.03
CA GLU A 95 -1.67 -11.96 -19.53
C GLU A 95 -0.15 -12.00 -19.29
N TYR A 96 0.54 -10.86 -19.47
CA TYR A 96 1.96 -10.79 -19.20
C TYR A 96 2.22 -11.09 -17.74
N MET A 97 1.44 -10.51 -16.83
CA MET A 97 1.63 -10.75 -15.41
C MET A 97 1.42 -12.22 -15.08
N LYS A 98 0.47 -12.85 -15.75
CA LYS A 98 0.16 -14.24 -15.45
C LYS A 98 1.20 -15.20 -15.99
N THR A 99 1.76 -14.91 -17.15
CA THR A 99 2.59 -15.89 -17.84
C THR A 99 4.07 -15.55 -17.90
N LYS A 100 4.44 -14.27 -17.72
CA LYS A 100 5.83 -13.90 -17.91
C LYS A 100 6.55 -13.47 -16.65
N ILE A 101 5.85 -13.08 -15.62
CA ILE A 101 6.51 -12.69 -14.38
C ILE A 101 6.90 -13.97 -13.66
N PRO A 102 8.18 -14.16 -13.33
CA PRO A 102 8.58 -15.36 -12.59
C PRO A 102 7.86 -15.41 -11.26
N PHE A 103 7.47 -16.61 -10.85
CA PHE A 103 6.71 -16.79 -9.61
C PHE A 103 7.42 -16.18 -8.39
N PRO A 104 8.74 -16.35 -8.21
CA PRO A 104 9.38 -15.74 -7.05
C PRO A 104 9.27 -14.21 -7.03
N LEU A 105 9.30 -13.57 -8.20
CA LEU A 105 9.14 -12.13 -8.26
C LEU A 105 7.71 -11.76 -7.91
N ARG A 106 6.74 -12.51 -8.42
CA ARG A 106 5.34 -12.24 -8.11
C ARG A 106 5.08 -12.37 -6.61
N LEU A 107 5.69 -13.38 -5.97
CA LEU A 107 5.54 -13.54 -4.54
C LEU A 107 6.15 -12.38 -3.78
N ARG A 108 7.30 -11.87 -4.24
CA ARG A 108 7.94 -10.76 -3.57
C ARG A 108 7.10 -9.49 -3.69
N LEU A 109 6.51 -9.27 -4.85
CA LEU A 109 5.65 -8.10 -5.04
C LEU A 109 4.41 -8.19 -4.16
N ALA A 110 3.79 -9.35 -4.10
CA ALA A 110 2.61 -9.54 -3.27
C ALA A 110 2.97 -9.37 -1.79
N ALA A 111 4.14 -9.88 -1.38
CA ALA A 111 4.58 -9.75 -0.01
C ALA A 111 4.82 -8.29 0.35
N ALA A 112 5.34 -7.50 -0.59
CA ALA A 112 5.59 -6.09 -0.33
C ALA A 112 4.27 -5.35 -0.12
N VAL A 113 3.23 -5.68 -0.91
CA VAL A 113 1.92 -5.08 -0.74
C VAL A 113 1.37 -5.42 0.64
N GLY A 114 1.47 -6.68 1.04
CA GLY A 114 0.96 -7.09 2.34
C GLY A 114 1.74 -6.46 3.48
N SER A 115 3.05 -6.32 3.30
CA SER A 115 3.90 -5.78 4.35
C SER A 115 3.58 -4.32 4.66
N VAL A 116 3.43 -3.47 3.65
CA VAL A 116 3.19 -2.07 3.92
C VAL A 116 1.80 -1.84 4.50
N ASN A 117 0.92 -2.84 4.43
CA ASN A 117 -0.42 -2.71 4.96
C ASN A 117 -0.62 -3.49 6.26
N SER A 118 0.45 -4.06 6.82
CA SER A 118 0.37 -4.74 8.11
C SER A 118 0.75 -3.74 9.19
N TRP A 119 0.00 -3.70 10.27
CA TRP A 119 0.18 -2.65 11.28
C TRP A 119 1.63 -2.53 11.74
N GLY A 120 2.26 -3.63 12.01
CA GLY A 120 3.64 -3.59 12.50
C GLY A 120 4.66 -3.17 11.47
N ASN A 121 4.28 -3.18 10.18
CA ASN A 121 5.20 -2.90 9.10
C ASN A 121 4.83 -1.71 8.25
N ILE A 122 3.79 -0.97 8.62
CA ILE A 122 3.41 0.21 7.85
C ILE A 122 4.54 1.20 7.88
N PRO A 123 4.94 1.74 6.74
CA PRO A 123 6.06 2.67 6.70
C PRO A 123 5.76 3.90 7.53
N LYS A 124 6.76 4.38 8.27
CA LYS A 124 6.61 5.52 9.12
C LYS A 124 7.74 6.49 8.88
N ASN A 125 7.55 7.69 9.37
CA ASN A 125 8.60 8.68 9.28
C ASN A 125 9.69 8.30 10.24
N SER A 126 10.87 8.82 9.97
CA SER A 126 12.05 8.30 10.54
C SER A 126 12.09 8.03 12.00
N GLU A 127 11.67 8.91 12.81
CA GLU A 127 11.80 8.66 14.17
C GLU A 127 10.97 7.58 14.68
N ALA A 128 9.90 7.31 14.08
CA ALA A 128 8.98 6.30 14.58
C ALA A 128 9.54 4.93 14.50
N THR A 129 10.48 4.74 13.65
CA THR A 129 10.94 3.38 13.45
C THR A 129 11.88 2.93 14.48
N GLU A 130 12.27 3.76 15.34
CA GLU A 130 13.13 3.31 16.33
C GLU A 130 12.55 2.51 17.34
N GLN A 131 11.38 2.43 17.45
CA GLN A 131 10.80 1.71 18.45
C GLN A 131 10.98 0.40 18.27
N LYS A 132 11.17 -0.27 18.94
CA LYS A 132 11.30 -1.60 18.71
C LYS A 132 11.16 -2.31 19.65
#